data_b81d091526810fe66b322437d1d500f3
#
_entry.id   b81d091526810fe66b322437d1d500f3
#
_cell.length_a   1.000
_cell.length_b   1.000
_cell.length_c   1.000
_cell.angle_alpha   90.00
_cell.angle_beta   90.00
_cell.angle_gamma   90.00
#
_symmetry.space_group_name_H-M   'P 1'
#
loop_
_entity.id
_entity.type
_entity.pdbx_description
1 polymer ?
#
loop_
_entity_poly.entity_id
_entity_poly.type
_entity_poly.pdbx_seq_one_letter_code
_entity_poly.pdbx_strand_id
1 'polypeptide(L)' 'MDNYINISFYCPSFLSQELDLRVPIDLTLRELVQIVVDAYGVNVKVHNPSARNKQTGEVLASTSLLGLVREGVLLELESV' A
#
# COMPACT_ATOMS: atom_id res chain seq x y z
N MET A 1 -22.40 4.78 2.18
CA MET A 1 -21.50 3.66 1.81
C MET A 1 -20.10 4.22 1.67
N ASP A 2 -19.15 3.61 2.35
CA ASP A 2 -17.76 4.07 2.31
C ASP A 2 -17.07 3.60 1.06
N ASN A 3 -16.54 4.56 0.29
CA ASN A 3 -15.70 4.27 -0.85
C ASN A 3 -14.21 4.30 -0.48
N TYR A 4 -13.92 4.30 0.81
CA TYR A 4 -12.57 4.40 1.36
C TYR A 4 -12.32 3.28 2.36
N ILE A 5 -11.05 2.96 2.56
CA ILE A 5 -10.64 1.96 3.53
C ILE A 5 -9.43 2.51 4.31
N ASN A 6 -9.39 2.20 5.61
CA ASN A 6 -8.23 2.54 6.43
C ASN A 6 -7.26 1.37 6.40
N ILE A 7 -5.99 1.66 6.13
CA ILE A 7 -4.93 0.65 6.12
C ILE A 7 -3.71 1.19 6.84
N SER A 8 -2.87 0.28 7.31
CA SER A 8 -1.52 0.62 7.76
C SER A 8 -0.56 0.15 6.69
N PHE A 9 0.36 1.01 6.27
CA PHE A 9 1.27 0.72 5.18
C PHE A 9 2.71 0.90 5.67
N TYR A 10 3.53 -0.13 5.47
CA TYR A 10 4.90 -0.15 5.93
C TYR A 10 5.86 -0.36 4.77
N CYS A 11 6.80 0.57 4.62
CA CYS A 11 7.80 0.54 3.54
C CYS A 11 9.19 0.57 4.17
N PRO A 12 9.69 -0.55 4.70
CA PRO A 12 10.95 -0.54 5.46
C PRO A 12 12.17 -0.06 4.68
N SER A 13 12.12 -0.14 3.35
CA SER A 13 13.24 0.32 2.51
C SER A 13 13.33 1.83 2.42
N PHE A 14 12.26 2.57 2.69
CA PHE A 14 12.23 4.03 2.54
C PHE A 14 11.88 4.78 3.80
N LEU A 15 11.03 4.20 4.64
CA LEU A 15 10.43 4.88 5.79
C LEU A 15 10.66 4.05 7.03
N SER A 16 10.93 4.73 8.13
CA SER A 16 11.22 4.08 9.40
C SER A 16 9.97 3.78 10.23
N GLN A 17 8.80 4.18 9.76
CA GLN A 17 7.55 4.01 10.51
C GLN A 17 6.40 3.61 9.62
N GLU A 18 5.37 3.00 10.23
CA GLU A 18 4.13 2.68 9.54
C GLU A 18 3.34 3.95 9.24
N LEU A 19 2.65 3.94 8.12
CA LEU A 19 1.74 5.01 7.74
C LEU A 19 0.31 4.53 7.92
N ASP A 20 -0.49 5.30 8.64
CA ASP A 20 -1.93 5.04 8.73
C ASP A 20 -2.62 5.87 7.67
N LEU A 21 -3.23 5.21 6.71
CA LEU A 21 -3.78 5.85 5.52
C LEU A 21 -5.26 5.52 5.35
N ARG A 22 -6.00 6.50 4.86
CA ARG A 22 -7.37 6.29 4.38
C ARG A 22 -7.35 6.46 2.87
N VAL A 23 -7.64 5.40 2.14
CA VAL A 23 -7.48 5.37 0.69
C VAL A 23 -8.76 4.90 -0.01
N PRO A 24 -8.98 5.33 -1.26
CA PRO A 24 -10.10 4.82 -2.05
C PRO A 24 -9.99 3.32 -2.29
N ILE A 25 -11.12 2.62 -2.24
CA ILE A 25 -11.14 1.16 -2.43
C ILE A 25 -10.82 0.75 -3.87
N ASP A 26 -10.99 1.64 -4.83
CA ASP A 26 -10.69 1.37 -6.23
C ASP A 26 -9.29 1.82 -6.65
N LEU A 27 -8.47 2.21 -5.68
CA LEU A 27 -7.05 2.50 -5.91
C LEU A 27 -6.28 1.18 -6.02
N THR A 28 -5.36 1.09 -6.98
CA THR A 28 -4.48 -0.09 -7.07
C THR A 28 -3.29 0.07 -6.14
N LEU A 29 -2.63 -1.06 -5.82
CA LEU A 29 -1.41 -1.01 -5.02
C LEU A 29 -0.35 -0.14 -5.68
N ARG A 30 -0.20 -0.23 -7.01
CA ARG A 30 0.78 0.58 -7.73
C ARG A 30 0.50 2.07 -7.57
N GLU A 31 -0.76 2.47 -7.66
CA GLU A 31 -1.15 3.87 -7.48
C GLU A 31 -0.86 4.34 -6.06
N LEU A 32 -1.13 3.50 -5.07
CA LEU A 32 -0.84 3.82 -3.67
C LEU A 32 0.65 4.05 -3.46
N VAL A 33 1.49 3.13 -3.97
CA VAL A 33 2.94 3.24 -3.82
C VAL A 33 3.46 4.51 -4.48
N GLN A 34 2.93 4.85 -5.67
CA GLN A 34 3.33 6.07 -6.36
C GLN A 34 2.96 7.32 -5.55
N ILE A 35 1.78 7.35 -4.97
CA ILE A 35 1.34 8.48 -4.13
C ILE A 35 2.25 8.63 -2.92
N VAL A 36 2.58 7.54 -2.24
CA VAL A 36 3.44 7.56 -1.05
C VAL A 36 4.85 8.04 -1.41
N VAL A 37 5.40 7.50 -2.48
CA VAL A 37 6.74 7.88 -2.96
C VAL A 37 6.78 9.38 -3.26
N ASP A 38 5.76 9.90 -3.95
CA ASP A 38 5.69 11.32 -4.30
C ASP A 38 5.50 12.19 -3.06
N ALA A 39 4.63 11.77 -2.16
CA ALA A 39 4.29 12.56 -0.96
C ALA A 39 5.47 12.69 0.00
N TYR A 40 6.30 11.67 0.10
CA TYR A 40 7.44 11.67 1.03
C TYR A 40 8.77 11.99 0.35
N GLY A 41 8.73 12.37 -0.92
CA GLY A 41 9.92 12.77 -1.65
C GLY A 41 10.94 11.65 -1.82
N VAL A 42 10.49 10.41 -1.86
CA VAL A 42 11.37 9.26 -2.04
C VAL A 42 11.79 9.16 -3.49
N ASN A 43 13.08 9.12 -3.75
CA ASN A 43 13.62 9.08 -5.10
C ASN A 43 13.71 7.64 -5.61
N VAL A 44 12.55 7.04 -5.86
CA VAL A 44 12.42 5.65 -6.31
C VAL A 44 11.45 5.60 -7.48
N LYS A 45 11.80 4.79 -8.49
CA LYS A 45 10.94 4.55 -9.64
C LYS A 45 10.02 3.38 -9.35
N VAL A 46 8.71 3.61 -9.40
CA VAL A 46 7.72 2.57 -9.16
C VAL A 46 7.43 1.85 -10.46
N HIS A 47 7.67 0.54 -10.49
CA HIS A 47 7.43 -0.29 -11.66
C HIS A 47 6.30 -1.28 -11.43
N ASN A 48 6.55 -2.29 -10.62
CA ASN A 48 5.64 -3.39 -10.41
C ASN A 48 5.65 -3.79 -8.92
N PRO A 49 5.13 -2.91 -8.05
CA PRO A 49 5.21 -3.16 -6.62
C PRO A 49 4.39 -4.37 -6.20
N SER A 50 4.84 -5.00 -5.11
CA SER A 50 4.08 -6.02 -4.42
C SER A 50 4.12 -5.75 -2.93
N ALA A 51 3.05 -6.12 -2.24
CA ALA A 51 2.94 -5.93 -0.80
C ALA A 51 2.33 -7.17 -0.17
N ARG A 52 2.76 -7.46 1.04
CA ARG A 52 2.25 -8.61 1.79
C ARG A 52 1.23 -8.15 2.80
N ASN A 53 0.09 -8.83 2.81
CA ASN A 53 -0.90 -8.69 3.86
C ASN A 53 -0.37 -9.43 5.08
N LYS A 54 -0.01 -8.69 6.13
CA LYS A 54 0.63 -9.27 7.31
C LYS A 54 -0.33 -10.09 8.17
N GLN A 55 -1.63 -9.95 7.95
CA GLN A 55 -2.63 -10.72 8.69
C GLN A 55 -2.86 -12.10 8.07
N THR A 56 -2.81 -12.19 6.74
CA THR A 56 -3.11 -13.43 6.02
C THR A 56 -1.90 -14.08 5.38
N GLY A 57 -0.82 -13.31 5.18
CA GLY A 57 0.36 -13.78 4.45
C GLY A 57 0.21 -13.70 2.94
N GLU A 58 -0.93 -13.25 2.43
CA GLU A 58 -1.13 -13.12 0.99
C GLU A 58 -0.34 -11.94 0.42
N VAL A 59 0.10 -12.08 -0.83
CA VAL A 59 0.82 -11.02 -1.53
C VAL A 59 -0.14 -10.33 -2.50
N LEU A 60 -0.21 -9.00 -2.42
CA LEU A 60 -0.97 -8.20 -3.37
C LEU A 60 -0.09 -7.85 -4.57
N ALA A 61 -0.64 -8.04 -5.77
CA ALA A 61 0.02 -7.62 -6.99
C ALA A 61 -0.17 -6.11 -7.20
N SER A 62 0.63 -5.54 -8.09
CA SER A 62 0.58 -4.11 -8.40
C SER A 62 -0.78 -3.64 -8.88
N THR A 63 -1.53 -4.52 -9.56
CA THR A 63 -2.85 -4.22 -10.11
C THR A 63 -3.99 -4.53 -9.16
N SER A 64 -3.71 -5.07 -7.98
CA SER A 64 -4.75 -5.39 -7.00
C SER A 64 -5.39 -4.12 -6.45
N LEU A 65 -6.71 -4.13 -6.36
CA LEU A 65 -7.45 -3.01 -5.76
C LEU A 65 -7.39 -3.11 -4.24
N LEU A 66 -7.24 -1.97 -3.59
CA LEU A 66 -7.12 -1.92 -2.12
C LEU A 66 -8.40 -2.33 -1.41
N GLY A 67 -9.53 -2.28 -2.10
CA GLY A 67 -10.80 -2.76 -1.55
C GLY A 67 -10.85 -4.27 -1.32
N LEU A 68 -9.85 -5.02 -1.80
CA LEU A 68 -9.78 -6.46 -1.59
C LEU A 68 -9.29 -6.85 -0.20
N VAL A 69 -8.72 -5.92 0.54
CA VAL A 69 -8.23 -6.18 1.89
C VAL A 69 -9.24 -5.69 2.93
N ARG A 70 -9.06 -6.14 4.17
CA ARG A 70 -9.95 -5.76 5.26
C ARG A 70 -9.55 -4.42 5.87
N GLU A 71 -10.52 -3.72 6.40
CA GLU A 71 -10.32 -2.51 7.16
C GLU A 71 -9.28 -2.74 8.27
N GLY A 72 -8.32 -1.82 8.37
CA GLY A 72 -7.29 -1.90 9.40
C GLY A 72 -6.14 -2.86 9.12
N VAL A 73 -6.06 -3.41 7.90
CA VAL A 73 -4.98 -4.34 7.54
C VAL A 73 -3.62 -3.66 7.55
N LEU A 74 -2.60 -4.43 7.90
CA LEU A 74 -1.21 -3.98 7.74
C LEU A 74 -0.64 -4.58 6.45
N LEU A 75 -0.22 -3.72 5.54
CA LEU A 75 0.43 -4.10 4.29
C LEU A 75 1.91 -3.71 4.37
N GLU A 76 2.77 -4.65 4.07
CA GLU A 76 4.21 -4.40 4.02
C GLU A 76 4.68 -4.47 2.57
N LEU A 77 5.27 -3.38 2.09
CA LEU A 77 5.81 -3.32 0.72
C LEU A 77 7.01 -4.26 0.62
N GLU A 78 7.01 -5.14 -0.39
CA GLU A 78 8.10 -6.10 -0.60
C GLU A 78 8.97 -5.74 -1.79
N SER A 79 8.38 -5.15 -2.84
CA SER A 79 9.14 -4.71 -4.01
C SER A 79 8.46 -3.50 -4.65
N VAL A 80 9.19 -2.76 -5.46
CA VAL A 80 8.69 -1.54 -6.11
C VAL A 80 8.76 -1.63 -7.64
#